data_8caea54975b0f9a6a645c8d63e959c53
#
_entry.id   8caea54975b0f9a6a645c8d63e959c53
#
_cell.length_a   1.000
_cell.length_b   1.000
_cell.length_c   1.000
_cell.angle_alpha   90.00
_cell.angle_beta   90.00
_cell.angle_gamma   90.00
#
_symmetry.space_group_name_H-M   'P 1'
#
loop_
_entity.id
_entity.type
_entity.pdbx_description
1 polymer ?
#
loop_
_entity_poly.entity_id
_entity_poly.type
_entity_poly.pdbx_seq_one_letter_code
_entity_poly.pdbx_strand_id
1 'polypeptide(L)'
;MSEVLNEIREVYATVGIRVAEPAAYGTYFRLRCESCDSYLGVVGDRLLPGLMATLMDAQRELYAEGLLGCGCGHQAVTAGGRAARWQEPGPAKVGPEEWPLWRRAYAQGDPLPAFPRPAGPSRFRFNEGDPLPEEYRRLLLKLLAHEGERAGNKSFWGFMSTCADLAEALAPSEAAKGLKAEYLAEEMKHAILFHRLAAGLAPDFALKDVPYTHYAFHLPRECWADDAFFHFFVDLNGAFHARDWRESSYVPLTKIAATVERDELGHSEMGYHFLEGLCARPEGQAQVQHLLGKWYPAALDMFGRSDSPNVSKFIHWGLKSVGNAEIRQAYKQYVDRKIAALGLGIPDARKNRRFL
;
A
#
# COMPACT_ATOMS: atom_id res chain seq x y z
N MET A 1 -4.55 -0.28 28.24
CA MET A 1 -3.71 0.12 27.10
C MET A 1 -2.70 -0.98 26.89
N SER A 2 -2.49 -1.43 25.67
CA SER A 2 -1.56 -2.53 25.46
C SER A 2 -0.12 -2.09 25.71
N GLU A 3 0.74 -3.01 26.19
CA GLU A 3 2.16 -2.81 26.37
C GLU A 3 2.81 -2.27 25.08
N VAL A 4 2.36 -2.80 23.94
CA VAL A 4 2.72 -2.37 22.57
C VAL A 4 2.48 -0.88 22.33
N LEU A 5 1.37 -0.32 22.80
CA LEU A 5 1.09 1.11 22.60
C LEU A 5 2.05 2.01 23.38
N ASN A 6 2.45 1.59 24.58
CA ASN A 6 3.43 2.35 25.37
C ASN A 6 4.80 2.32 24.67
N GLU A 7 5.23 1.17 24.17
CA GLU A 7 6.48 1.05 23.41
C GLU A 7 6.48 1.93 22.15
N ILE A 8 5.36 1.93 21.40
CA ILE A 8 5.18 2.82 20.25
C ILE A 8 5.31 4.28 20.66
N ARG A 9 4.61 4.69 21.72
CA ARG A 9 4.67 6.07 22.23
C ARG A 9 6.09 6.49 22.63
N GLU A 10 6.80 5.64 23.35
CA GLU A 10 8.17 5.92 23.76
C GLU A 10 9.10 6.12 22.56
N VAL A 11 9.00 5.25 21.55
CA VAL A 11 9.84 5.35 20.34
C VAL A 11 9.55 6.63 19.57
N TYR A 12 8.29 6.95 19.33
CA TYR A 12 7.94 8.16 18.58
C TYR A 12 8.23 9.46 19.34
N ALA A 13 8.13 9.46 20.67
CA ALA A 13 8.53 10.60 21.48
C ALA A 13 10.01 10.97 21.34
N THR A 14 10.88 9.99 21.10
CA THR A 14 12.33 10.25 20.88
C THR A 14 12.61 11.09 19.63
N VAL A 15 11.66 11.17 18.69
CA VAL A 15 11.76 11.92 17.45
C VAL A 15 10.77 13.09 17.37
N GLY A 16 10.20 13.51 18.50
CA GLY A 16 9.30 14.67 18.58
C GLY A 16 7.93 14.44 17.95
N ILE A 17 7.47 13.18 17.96
CA ILE A 17 6.16 12.80 17.43
C ILE A 17 5.27 12.27 18.55
N ARG A 18 4.08 12.86 18.65
CA ARG A 18 3.05 12.42 19.57
C ARG A 18 2.15 11.38 18.92
N VAL A 19 1.96 10.26 19.59
CA VAL A 19 0.93 9.28 19.23
C VAL A 19 -0.40 9.73 19.84
N ALA A 20 -1.27 10.25 19.00
CA ALA A 20 -2.58 10.77 19.39
C ALA A 20 -3.60 9.65 19.58
N GLU A 21 -4.81 10.01 20.00
CA GLU A 21 -5.93 9.10 20.18
C GLU A 21 -6.19 8.25 18.92
N PRO A 22 -6.73 7.03 19.08
CA PRO A 22 -6.97 6.13 17.95
C PRO A 22 -7.87 6.78 16.91
N ALA A 23 -7.63 6.49 15.66
CA ALA A 23 -8.61 6.70 14.61
C ALA A 23 -9.92 5.96 14.96
N ALA A 24 -11.04 6.34 14.35
CA ALA A 24 -12.42 6.01 14.77
C ALA A 24 -12.70 4.54 15.15
N TYR A 25 -11.83 3.60 14.78
CA TYR A 25 -12.00 2.17 15.03
C TYR A 25 -10.92 1.53 15.91
N GLY A 26 -10.03 2.33 16.51
CA GLY A 26 -9.17 1.89 17.61
C GLY A 26 -8.00 0.98 17.28
N THR A 27 -7.69 0.75 16.00
CA THR A 27 -6.57 -0.11 15.58
C THR A 27 -5.41 0.66 14.96
N TYR A 28 -5.61 1.94 14.66
CA TYR A 28 -4.59 2.85 14.19
C TYR A 28 -4.56 4.09 15.06
N PHE A 29 -3.37 4.54 15.40
CA PHE A 29 -3.11 5.77 16.14
C PHE A 29 -2.58 6.82 15.19
N ARG A 30 -3.11 8.03 15.31
CA ARG A 30 -2.64 9.18 14.55
C ARG A 30 -1.30 9.64 15.09
N LEU A 31 -0.34 9.83 14.20
CA LEU A 31 0.93 10.45 14.51
C LEU A 31 0.83 11.95 14.26
N ARG A 32 1.26 12.73 15.25
CA ARG A 32 1.23 14.20 15.19
C ARG A 32 2.55 14.79 15.62
N CYS A 33 2.95 15.87 14.99
CA CYS A 33 4.10 16.65 15.40
C CYS A 33 3.83 17.27 16.80
N GLU A 34 4.77 17.12 17.73
CA GLU A 34 4.64 17.73 19.06
C GLU A 34 4.63 19.26 19.03
N SER A 35 5.30 19.86 18.05
CA SER A 35 5.47 21.30 17.97
C SER A 35 4.31 22.04 17.31
N CYS A 36 3.68 21.48 16.27
CA CYS A 36 2.65 22.18 15.50
C CYS A 36 1.35 21.40 15.37
N ASP A 37 1.26 20.22 15.98
CA ASP A 37 0.12 19.31 15.92
C ASP A 37 -0.29 18.83 14.50
N SER A 38 0.53 19.11 13.50
CA SER A 38 0.29 18.63 12.14
C SER A 38 0.21 17.13 12.10
N TYR A 39 -0.68 16.61 11.26
CA TYR A 39 -0.82 15.20 11.00
C TYR A 39 0.42 14.66 10.27
N LEU A 40 0.95 13.52 10.72
CA LEU A 40 2.15 12.89 10.16
C LEU A 40 1.90 11.46 9.67
N GLY A 41 0.70 10.93 9.83
CA GLY A 41 0.36 9.59 9.42
C GLY A 41 -0.26 8.75 10.53
N VAL A 42 -0.17 7.44 10.39
CA VAL A 42 -0.72 6.48 11.36
C VAL A 42 0.27 5.38 11.69
N VAL A 43 0.07 4.76 12.85
CA VAL A 43 0.73 3.52 13.25
C VAL A 43 -0.32 2.53 13.75
N GLY A 44 -0.23 1.28 13.34
CA GLY A 44 -1.12 0.22 13.81
C GLY A 44 -0.73 -0.25 15.22
N ASP A 45 -1.72 -0.58 16.05
CA ASP A 45 -1.53 -1.11 17.41
C ASP A 45 -1.35 -2.62 17.44
N ARG A 46 -1.61 -3.31 16.33
CA ARG A 46 -1.60 -4.77 16.22
C ARG A 46 -0.72 -5.24 15.09
N LEU A 47 0.51 -5.53 15.42
CA LEU A 47 1.46 -6.15 14.52
C LEU A 47 1.77 -7.56 14.98
N LEU A 48 2.10 -8.44 14.04
CA LEU A 48 2.56 -9.78 14.38
C LEU A 48 3.80 -9.68 15.29
N PRO A 49 3.92 -10.55 16.29
CA PRO A 49 5.12 -10.58 17.15
C PRO A 49 6.40 -10.64 16.29
N GLY A 50 7.36 -9.81 16.60
CA GLY A 50 8.62 -9.65 15.84
C GLY A 50 8.54 -8.72 14.63
N LEU A 51 7.36 -8.44 14.09
CA LEU A 51 7.22 -7.47 13.00
C LEU A 51 7.23 -6.03 13.52
N MET A 52 6.71 -5.80 14.72
CA MET A 52 6.69 -4.48 15.35
C MET A 52 8.11 -3.91 15.47
N ALA A 53 9.05 -4.66 16.04
CA ALA A 53 10.44 -4.21 16.20
C ALA A 53 11.04 -3.83 14.83
N THR A 54 10.85 -4.68 13.81
CA THR A 54 11.34 -4.41 12.46
C THR A 54 10.75 -3.14 11.86
N LEU A 55 9.45 -2.90 12.06
CA LEU A 55 8.77 -1.69 11.57
C LEU A 55 9.26 -0.44 12.30
N MET A 56 9.42 -0.53 13.62
CA MET A 56 9.92 0.58 14.42
C MET A 56 11.37 0.93 14.05
N ASP A 57 12.21 -0.06 13.79
CA ASP A 57 13.56 0.16 13.32
C ASP A 57 13.59 0.78 11.92
N ALA A 58 12.73 0.30 11.01
CA ALA A 58 12.60 0.86 9.68
C ALA A 58 12.16 2.34 9.71
N GLN A 59 11.17 2.68 10.53
CA GLN A 59 10.72 4.06 10.69
C GLN A 59 11.80 4.94 11.34
N ARG A 60 12.48 4.43 12.36
CA ARG A 60 13.60 5.13 13.01
C ARG A 60 14.73 5.47 12.04
N GLU A 61 15.08 4.54 11.16
CA GLU A 61 16.08 4.78 10.12
C GLU A 61 15.59 5.81 9.08
N LEU A 62 14.32 5.75 8.67
CA LEU A 62 13.74 6.74 7.77
C LEU A 62 13.76 8.15 8.39
N TYR A 63 13.48 8.28 9.69
CA TYR A 63 13.66 9.54 10.41
C TYR A 63 15.13 9.97 10.43
N ALA A 64 16.05 9.05 10.70
CA ALA A 64 17.48 9.33 10.73
C ALA A 64 18.00 9.80 9.35
N GLU A 65 17.44 9.31 8.28
CA GLU A 65 17.75 9.73 6.90
C GLU A 65 17.01 11.00 6.46
N GLY A 66 16.16 11.57 7.31
CA GLY A 66 15.35 12.75 6.99
C GLY A 66 14.25 12.50 5.96
N LEU A 67 13.87 11.24 5.77
CA LEU A 67 12.78 10.83 4.87
C LEU A 67 11.41 10.90 5.54
N LEU A 68 11.35 11.15 6.84
CA LEU A 68 10.15 11.45 7.61
C LEU A 68 10.39 12.73 8.40
N GLY A 69 9.44 13.64 8.41
CA GLY A 69 9.56 14.90 9.13
C GLY A 69 8.33 15.79 8.99
N CYS A 70 8.22 16.80 9.80
CA CYS A 70 7.11 17.74 9.82
C CYS A 70 7.43 19.02 9.01
N GLY A 71 6.46 19.51 8.23
CA GLY A 71 6.57 20.75 7.47
C GLY A 71 6.79 22.02 8.29
N CYS A 72 6.55 22.01 9.61
CA CYS A 72 6.84 23.14 10.51
C CYS A 72 8.35 23.35 10.75
N GLY A 73 9.17 22.42 10.28
CA GLY A 73 10.63 22.40 10.50
C GLY A 73 11.04 21.95 11.88
N HIS A 74 10.10 21.50 12.72
CA HIS A 74 10.42 20.68 13.86
C HIS A 74 10.74 19.30 13.33
N GLN A 75 12.03 19.04 13.25
CA GLN A 75 12.52 17.75 12.80
C GLN A 75 13.08 17.02 14.00
N ALA A 76 12.84 15.74 14.04
CA ALA A 76 13.69 14.86 14.77
C ALA A 76 15.13 15.24 14.42
N VAL A 77 15.85 15.77 15.39
CA VAL A 77 17.26 16.08 15.22
C VAL A 77 17.97 14.74 15.07
N THR A 78 18.21 14.36 13.85
CA THR A 78 19.11 13.25 13.60
C THR A 78 20.54 13.74 13.82
N ALA A 79 21.38 12.87 14.33
CA ALA A 79 22.79 13.18 14.61
C ALA A 79 23.62 13.63 13.37
N GLY A 80 22.99 13.91 12.26
CA GLY A 80 23.65 14.22 10.99
C GLY A 80 23.09 15.36 10.15
N GLY A 81 22.01 16.03 10.52
CA GLY A 81 21.52 17.14 9.68
C GLY A 81 20.02 17.35 9.71
N ARG A 82 19.60 18.52 9.34
CA ARG A 82 18.19 18.88 9.16
C ARG A 82 17.72 18.36 7.80
N ALA A 83 16.64 17.61 7.76
CA ALA A 83 15.94 17.34 6.52
C ALA A 83 15.47 18.67 5.89
N ALA A 84 15.49 18.75 4.57
CA ALA A 84 15.06 19.94 3.87
C ALA A 84 13.57 20.22 4.20
N ARG A 85 13.23 21.47 4.47
CA ARG A 85 11.84 21.90 4.56
C ARG A 85 11.24 21.84 3.17
N TRP A 86 10.28 20.97 2.98
CA TRP A 86 9.45 21.01 1.80
C TRP A 86 8.31 21.99 2.06
N GLN A 87 8.39 23.16 1.44
CA GLN A 87 7.18 23.93 1.21
C GLN A 87 6.42 23.16 0.13
N GLU A 88 5.24 22.69 0.46
CA GLU A 88 4.41 22.11 -0.57
C GLU A 88 4.26 23.13 -1.70
N PRO A 89 4.63 22.77 -2.92
CA PRO A 89 4.28 23.59 -4.06
C PRO A 89 2.75 23.72 -4.00
N GLY A 90 2.24 24.94 -3.97
CA GLY A 90 0.80 25.19 -3.93
C GLY A 90 0.09 24.25 -4.90
N PRO A 91 -1.10 23.77 -4.57
CA PRO A 91 -1.77 22.68 -5.29
C PRO A 91 -1.77 22.97 -6.80
N ALA A 92 -1.38 21.98 -7.59
CA ALA A 92 -1.79 21.95 -8.97
C ALA A 92 -3.33 22.01 -8.93
N LYS A 93 -3.90 23.13 -9.37
CA LYS A 93 -5.35 23.29 -9.40
C LYS A 93 -5.89 22.38 -10.47
N VAL A 94 -6.27 21.18 -10.07
CA VAL A 94 -7.13 20.33 -10.90
C VAL A 94 -8.51 20.97 -10.84
N GLY A 95 -8.92 21.64 -11.91
CA GLY A 95 -10.24 22.24 -12.00
C GLY A 95 -11.32 21.14 -12.16
N PRO A 96 -12.59 21.44 -11.83
CA PRO A 96 -13.70 20.51 -12.06
C PRO A 96 -13.79 20.03 -13.52
N GLU A 97 -13.33 20.83 -14.47
CA GLU A 97 -13.26 20.51 -15.89
C GLU A 97 -12.21 19.46 -16.24
N GLU A 98 -11.20 19.25 -15.40
CA GLU A 98 -10.15 18.25 -15.60
C GLU A 98 -10.59 16.85 -15.09
N TRP A 99 -11.60 16.79 -14.24
CA TRP A 99 -12.16 15.55 -13.70
C TRP A 99 -12.48 14.47 -14.76
N PRO A 100 -13.17 14.78 -15.87
CA PRO A 100 -13.42 13.80 -16.92
C PRO A 100 -12.16 13.32 -17.63
N LEU A 101 -11.11 14.17 -17.71
CA LEU A 101 -9.82 13.83 -18.31
C LEU A 101 -9.07 12.84 -17.45
N TRP A 102 -9.08 13.03 -16.13
CA TRP A 102 -8.50 12.11 -15.16
C TRP A 102 -9.13 10.73 -15.23
N ARG A 103 -10.45 10.66 -15.25
CA ARG A 103 -11.18 9.40 -15.39
C ARG A 103 -10.86 8.65 -16.68
N ARG A 104 -10.56 9.35 -17.76
CA ARG A 104 -10.12 8.76 -19.04
C ARG A 104 -8.69 8.26 -18.97
N ALA A 105 -7.81 8.96 -18.27
CA ALA A 105 -6.43 8.55 -18.07
C ALA A 105 -6.35 7.21 -17.31
N TYR A 106 -7.22 6.98 -16.32
CA TYR A 106 -7.34 5.69 -15.65
C TYR A 106 -7.66 4.52 -16.58
N ALA A 107 -8.57 4.74 -17.53
CA ALA A 107 -8.97 3.72 -18.49
C ALA A 107 -7.87 3.39 -19.51
N GLN A 108 -6.81 4.19 -19.57
CA GLN A 108 -5.74 4.12 -20.58
C GLN A 108 -4.35 3.84 -19.99
N GLY A 109 -4.28 3.45 -18.70
CA GLY A 109 -3.01 3.11 -18.04
C GLY A 109 -2.20 2.07 -18.84
N ASP A 110 -0.88 2.12 -18.72
CA ASP A 110 -0.01 1.17 -19.39
C ASP A 110 -0.38 -0.27 -18.99
N PRO A 111 -0.52 -1.18 -19.95
CA PRO A 111 -0.85 -2.57 -19.63
C PRO A 111 0.26 -3.19 -18.79
N LEU A 112 -0.14 -3.96 -17.78
CA LEU A 112 0.82 -4.71 -16.97
C LEU A 112 1.58 -5.72 -17.85
N PRO A 113 2.87 -5.96 -17.56
CA PRO A 113 3.65 -6.93 -18.31
C PRO A 113 3.07 -8.34 -18.15
N ALA A 114 3.25 -9.18 -19.17
CA ALA A 114 2.99 -10.60 -19.02
C ALA A 114 3.98 -11.21 -18.02
N PHE A 115 3.45 -11.99 -17.08
CA PHE A 115 4.31 -12.72 -16.15
C PHE A 115 4.90 -13.97 -16.83
N PRO A 116 6.17 -14.28 -16.58
CA PRO A 116 6.72 -15.55 -17.03
C PRO A 116 5.96 -16.69 -16.32
N ARG A 117 5.42 -17.62 -17.08
CA ARG A 117 4.73 -18.80 -16.54
C ARG A 117 5.65 -19.99 -16.59
N PRO A 118 6.19 -20.45 -15.47
CA PRO A 118 7.16 -21.55 -15.49
C PRO A 118 6.54 -22.91 -15.88
N ALA A 119 5.22 -23.08 -15.75
CA ALA A 119 4.59 -24.41 -15.89
C ALA A 119 3.33 -24.47 -16.78
N GLY A 120 3.01 -23.42 -17.53
CA GLY A 120 1.74 -23.37 -18.27
C GLY A 120 0.50 -23.18 -17.37
N PRO A 121 -0.71 -23.38 -17.92
CA PRO A 121 -1.94 -23.26 -17.12
C PRO A 121 -1.99 -24.33 -16.04
N SER A 122 -2.59 -24.00 -14.88
CA SER A 122 -2.77 -24.94 -13.79
C SER A 122 -3.55 -26.20 -14.28
N ARG A 123 -3.08 -27.37 -13.88
CA ARG A 123 -3.80 -28.63 -14.08
C ARG A 123 -5.03 -28.75 -13.19
N PHE A 124 -5.15 -27.94 -12.17
CA PHE A 124 -6.30 -27.90 -11.26
C PHE A 124 -7.26 -26.79 -11.69
N ARG A 125 -8.53 -27.07 -11.55
CA ARG A 125 -9.60 -26.09 -11.78
C ARG A 125 -10.79 -26.43 -10.89
N PHE A 126 -11.16 -25.53 -9.99
CA PHE A 126 -12.25 -25.69 -9.06
C PHE A 126 -13.27 -24.57 -9.23
N ASN A 127 -14.55 -24.95 -9.24
CA ASN A 127 -15.67 -24.03 -9.26
C ASN A 127 -16.23 -23.83 -7.85
N GLU A 128 -17.20 -22.95 -7.73
CA GLU A 128 -17.97 -22.80 -6.51
C GLU A 128 -18.75 -24.09 -6.22
N GLY A 129 -18.67 -24.59 -5.00
CA GLY A 129 -19.32 -25.83 -4.58
C GLY A 129 -18.55 -27.13 -4.88
N ASP A 130 -17.46 -27.06 -5.64
CA ASP A 130 -16.63 -28.25 -5.86
C ASP A 130 -15.99 -28.73 -4.55
N PRO A 131 -15.85 -30.07 -4.34
CA PRO A 131 -15.11 -30.59 -3.22
C PRO A 131 -13.63 -30.22 -3.35
N LEU A 132 -13.11 -29.49 -2.36
CA LEU A 132 -11.73 -29.02 -2.36
C LEU A 132 -10.85 -29.92 -1.49
N PRO A 133 -9.64 -30.30 -1.97
CA PRO A 133 -8.63 -30.91 -1.12
C PRO A 133 -8.34 -30.02 0.10
N GLU A 134 -8.13 -30.63 1.27
CA GLU A 134 -7.97 -29.87 2.53
C GLU A 134 -6.80 -28.88 2.48
N GLU A 135 -5.63 -29.26 1.93
CA GLU A 135 -4.51 -28.35 1.77
C GLU A 135 -4.85 -27.18 0.84
N TYR A 136 -5.53 -27.47 -0.27
CA TYR A 136 -5.97 -26.43 -1.21
C TYR A 136 -6.92 -25.44 -0.54
N ARG A 137 -7.96 -25.95 0.12
CA ARG A 137 -8.95 -25.12 0.83
C ARG A 137 -8.29 -24.23 1.87
N ARG A 138 -7.36 -24.77 2.65
CA ARG A 138 -6.60 -24.02 3.67
C ARG A 138 -5.75 -22.90 3.04
N LEU A 139 -5.06 -23.17 1.93
CA LEU A 139 -4.26 -22.17 1.23
C LEU A 139 -5.13 -21.11 0.58
N LEU A 140 -6.24 -21.50 -0.04
CA LEU A 140 -7.20 -20.57 -0.63
C LEU A 140 -7.81 -19.67 0.42
N LEU A 141 -8.28 -20.20 1.57
CA LEU A 141 -8.77 -19.39 2.68
C LEU A 141 -7.70 -18.42 3.20
N LYS A 142 -6.43 -18.86 3.29
CA LYS A 142 -5.34 -17.99 3.69
C LYS A 142 -5.15 -16.83 2.71
N LEU A 143 -5.24 -17.07 1.40
CA LEU A 143 -5.16 -16.03 0.39
C LEU A 143 -6.34 -15.06 0.52
N LEU A 144 -7.56 -15.58 0.52
CA LEU A 144 -8.79 -14.78 0.61
C LEU A 144 -8.90 -14.01 1.92
N ALA A 145 -8.48 -14.62 3.04
CA ALA A 145 -8.45 -13.97 4.34
C ALA A 145 -7.48 -12.81 4.38
N HIS A 146 -6.30 -12.93 3.76
CA HIS A 146 -5.34 -11.86 3.69
C HIS A 146 -5.93 -10.61 3.02
N GLU A 147 -6.73 -10.79 1.98
CA GLU A 147 -7.43 -9.69 1.30
C GLU A 147 -8.79 -9.37 1.95
N GLY A 148 -9.58 -10.39 2.29
CA GLY A 148 -10.93 -10.22 2.87
C GLY A 148 -10.94 -9.79 4.34
N GLU A 149 -9.90 -10.09 5.11
CA GLU A 149 -9.71 -9.56 6.47
C GLU A 149 -9.59 -8.04 6.46
N ARG A 150 -9.18 -7.46 5.35
CA ARG A 150 -9.20 -6.02 5.14
C ARG A 150 -10.63 -5.45 5.20
N ALA A 151 -11.63 -6.16 4.67
CA ALA A 151 -13.00 -5.66 4.56
C ALA A 151 -13.80 -5.63 5.86
N GLY A 152 -13.64 -6.64 6.67
CA GLY A 152 -14.49 -6.81 7.85
C GLY A 152 -13.78 -6.55 9.15
N ASN A 153 -12.51 -6.20 9.09
CA ASN A 153 -11.67 -6.02 10.25
C ASN A 153 -11.58 -4.52 10.61
N LYS A 154 -11.45 -4.23 11.91
CA LYS A 154 -11.31 -2.88 12.40
C LYS A 154 -10.09 -2.16 11.83
N SER A 155 -9.02 -2.91 11.49
CA SER A 155 -7.82 -2.35 10.87
C SER A 155 -8.12 -1.81 9.48
N PHE A 156 -8.95 -2.49 8.68
CA PHE A 156 -9.39 -1.98 7.38
C PHE A 156 -10.20 -0.68 7.53
N TRP A 157 -11.18 -0.65 8.40
CA TRP A 157 -11.97 0.54 8.66
C TRP A 157 -11.14 1.70 9.22
N GLY A 158 -10.19 1.40 10.10
CA GLY A 158 -9.24 2.38 10.61
C GLY A 158 -8.37 2.95 9.49
N PHE A 159 -7.91 2.12 8.57
CA PHE A 159 -7.15 2.54 7.39
C PHE A 159 -7.99 3.41 6.45
N MET A 160 -9.23 2.99 6.13
CA MET A 160 -10.14 3.78 5.28
C MET A 160 -10.48 5.14 5.90
N SER A 161 -10.74 5.18 7.20
CA SER A 161 -10.94 6.44 7.94
C SER A 161 -9.72 7.36 7.82
N THR A 162 -8.52 6.79 7.93
CA THR A 162 -7.27 7.54 7.75
C THR A 162 -7.12 8.08 6.34
N CYS A 163 -7.47 7.31 5.32
CA CYS A 163 -7.46 7.78 3.94
C CYS A 163 -8.44 8.94 3.70
N ALA A 164 -9.61 8.90 4.35
CA ALA A 164 -10.56 10.01 4.32
C ALA A 164 -10.02 11.26 5.03
N ASP A 165 -9.45 11.09 6.23
CA ASP A 165 -8.81 12.18 6.98
C ASP A 165 -7.66 12.83 6.17
N LEU A 166 -6.85 12.01 5.49
CA LEU A 166 -5.77 12.50 4.63
C LEU A 166 -6.30 13.27 3.43
N ALA A 167 -7.36 12.78 2.79
CA ALA A 167 -7.98 13.49 1.68
C ALA A 167 -8.49 14.88 2.13
N GLU A 168 -9.12 14.96 3.30
CA GLU A 168 -9.57 16.24 3.86
C GLU A 168 -8.41 17.17 4.19
N ALA A 169 -7.34 16.65 4.79
CA ALA A 169 -6.22 17.46 5.27
C ALA A 169 -5.24 17.87 4.17
N LEU A 170 -5.00 17.02 3.17
CA LEU A 170 -3.87 17.16 2.25
C LEU A 170 -4.26 17.29 0.79
N ALA A 171 -5.48 16.92 0.38
CA ALA A 171 -5.86 16.96 -1.02
C ALA A 171 -5.79 18.39 -1.58
N PRO A 172 -5.14 18.58 -2.75
CA PRO A 172 -4.89 19.92 -3.29
C PRO A 172 -6.15 20.61 -3.84
N SER A 173 -7.24 19.88 -4.01
CA SER A 173 -8.49 20.42 -4.58
C SER A 173 -9.69 19.56 -4.22
N GLU A 174 -10.90 20.10 -4.40
CA GLU A 174 -12.15 19.34 -4.25
C GLU A 174 -12.25 18.19 -5.27
N ALA A 175 -11.68 18.34 -6.46
CA ALA A 175 -11.60 17.27 -7.44
C ALA A 175 -10.74 16.10 -6.92
N ALA A 176 -9.60 16.40 -6.30
CA ALA A 176 -8.75 15.37 -5.67
C ALA A 176 -9.46 14.67 -4.50
N LYS A 177 -10.23 15.40 -3.67
CA LYS A 177 -11.08 14.80 -2.62
C LYS A 177 -12.12 13.85 -3.22
N GLY A 178 -12.78 14.25 -4.32
CA GLY A 178 -13.75 13.42 -5.02
C GLY A 178 -13.13 12.12 -5.55
N LEU A 179 -11.93 12.17 -6.14
CA LEU A 179 -11.18 10.98 -6.57
C LEU A 179 -10.89 10.05 -5.40
N LYS A 180 -10.50 10.59 -4.25
CA LYS A 180 -10.28 9.79 -3.04
C LYS A 180 -11.57 9.14 -2.54
N ALA A 181 -12.71 9.79 -2.66
CA ALA A 181 -13.99 9.19 -2.30
C ALA A 181 -14.36 8.01 -3.22
N GLU A 182 -14.13 8.12 -4.53
CA GLU A 182 -14.31 7.01 -5.48
C GLU A 182 -13.36 5.85 -5.14
N TYR A 183 -12.08 6.14 -4.90
CA TYR A 183 -11.11 5.17 -4.44
C TYR A 183 -11.60 4.39 -3.21
N LEU A 184 -12.05 5.08 -2.16
CA LEU A 184 -12.56 4.44 -0.95
C LEU A 184 -13.74 3.51 -1.22
N ALA A 185 -14.65 3.90 -2.13
CA ALA A 185 -15.80 3.07 -2.51
C ALA A 185 -15.36 1.81 -3.27
N GLU A 186 -14.33 1.90 -4.12
CA GLU A 186 -13.80 0.76 -4.86
C GLU A 186 -13.04 -0.21 -3.95
N GLU A 187 -12.24 0.29 -3.01
CA GLU A 187 -11.60 -0.53 -1.97
C GLU A 187 -12.62 -1.30 -1.12
N MET A 188 -13.72 -0.65 -0.75
CA MET A 188 -14.83 -1.31 -0.05
C MET A 188 -15.46 -2.43 -0.88
N LYS A 189 -15.62 -2.21 -2.17
CA LYS A 189 -16.13 -3.24 -3.09
C LYS A 189 -15.18 -4.44 -3.17
N HIS A 190 -13.87 -4.22 -3.31
CA HIS A 190 -12.87 -5.30 -3.33
C HIS A 190 -12.95 -6.13 -2.05
N ALA A 191 -12.94 -5.48 -0.93
CA ALA A 191 -13.03 -6.09 0.36
C ALA A 191 -14.28 -6.98 0.53
N ILE A 192 -15.45 -6.52 0.09
CA ILE A 192 -16.70 -7.28 0.10
C ILE A 192 -16.62 -8.50 -0.83
N LEU A 193 -16.01 -8.35 -2.00
CA LEU A 193 -15.87 -9.46 -2.96
C LEU A 193 -15.02 -10.60 -2.38
N PHE A 194 -13.86 -10.29 -1.80
CA PHE A 194 -13.00 -11.30 -1.16
C PHE A 194 -13.67 -11.95 0.06
N HIS A 195 -14.35 -11.14 0.88
CA HIS A 195 -15.09 -11.66 2.02
C HIS A 195 -16.17 -12.66 1.61
N ARG A 196 -16.95 -12.38 0.57
CA ARG A 196 -17.98 -13.29 0.06
C ARG A 196 -17.40 -14.63 -0.39
N LEU A 197 -16.24 -14.61 -1.07
CA LEU A 197 -15.57 -15.86 -1.47
C LEU A 197 -15.10 -16.65 -0.26
N ALA A 198 -14.52 -16.01 0.73
CA ALA A 198 -14.07 -16.67 1.95
C ALA A 198 -15.23 -17.26 2.75
N ALA A 199 -16.32 -16.51 2.93
CA ALA A 199 -17.53 -16.98 3.62
C ALA A 199 -18.22 -18.15 2.89
N GLY A 200 -18.21 -18.17 1.55
CA GLY A 200 -18.71 -19.30 0.77
C GLY A 200 -17.91 -20.60 0.96
N LEU A 201 -16.60 -20.48 1.25
CA LEU A 201 -15.73 -21.64 1.50
C LEU A 201 -15.77 -22.11 2.95
N ALA A 202 -16.05 -21.23 3.89
CA ALA A 202 -16.13 -21.50 5.32
C ALA A 202 -17.27 -20.66 5.91
N PRO A 203 -18.49 -21.22 6.04
CA PRO A 203 -19.65 -20.49 6.58
C PRO A 203 -19.42 -19.89 7.97
N ASP A 204 -18.56 -20.54 8.77
CA ASP A 204 -18.17 -20.07 10.11
C ASP A 204 -16.92 -19.14 10.06
N PHE A 205 -16.55 -18.66 8.88
CA PHE A 205 -15.42 -17.78 8.70
C PHE A 205 -15.67 -16.45 9.42
N ALA A 206 -15.09 -16.33 10.58
CA ALA A 206 -15.09 -15.08 11.34
C ALA A 206 -13.95 -14.21 10.87
N LEU A 207 -14.26 -12.99 10.51
CA LEU A 207 -13.25 -11.96 10.23
C LEU A 207 -12.43 -11.72 11.49
N LYS A 208 -11.16 -12.05 11.42
CA LYS A 208 -10.22 -11.78 12.50
C LYS A 208 -9.68 -10.36 12.33
N ASP A 209 -9.54 -9.70 13.44
CA ASP A 209 -8.90 -8.39 13.50
C ASP A 209 -7.37 -8.58 13.37
N VAL A 210 -6.91 -8.80 12.15
CA VAL A 210 -5.48 -9.03 11.83
C VAL A 210 -4.90 -7.73 11.25
N PRO A 211 -3.80 -7.24 11.80
CA PRO A 211 -3.15 -6.05 11.29
C PRO A 211 -2.54 -6.29 9.90
N TYR A 212 -2.36 -5.22 9.15
CA TYR A 212 -1.59 -5.28 7.91
C TYR A 212 -0.17 -5.75 8.18
N THR A 213 0.30 -6.68 7.37
CA THR A 213 1.64 -7.28 7.52
C THR A 213 2.72 -6.52 6.76
N HIS A 214 2.35 -5.67 5.80
CA HIS A 214 3.29 -4.89 5.02
C HIS A 214 3.53 -3.53 5.66
N TYR A 215 4.78 -3.21 5.94
CA TYR A 215 5.10 -1.95 6.62
C TYR A 215 4.80 -0.71 5.76
N ALA A 216 4.65 -0.85 4.43
CA ALA A 216 4.19 0.23 3.57
C ALA A 216 2.86 0.85 4.01
N PHE A 217 1.95 0.04 4.59
CA PHE A 217 0.69 0.55 5.15
C PHE A 217 0.85 1.35 6.44
N HIS A 218 2.02 1.26 7.08
CA HIS A 218 2.33 1.94 8.33
C HIS A 218 3.30 3.11 8.13
N LEU A 219 3.73 3.38 6.89
CA LEU A 219 4.53 4.56 6.59
C LEU A 219 3.70 5.83 6.79
N PRO A 220 4.24 6.83 7.50
CA PRO A 220 3.58 8.13 7.61
C PRO A 220 3.38 8.77 6.23
N ARG A 221 2.19 9.33 6.02
CA ARG A 221 1.85 10.14 4.86
C ARG A 221 1.71 11.58 5.32
N GLU A 222 2.74 12.38 5.09
CA GLU A 222 2.91 13.71 5.66
C GLU A 222 2.47 14.82 4.70
N CYS A 223 2.40 14.49 3.42
CA CYS A 223 2.03 15.40 2.35
C CYS A 223 1.29 14.68 1.24
N TRP A 224 0.74 15.44 0.29
CA TRP A 224 0.04 14.87 -0.85
C TRP A 224 0.93 13.99 -1.74
N ALA A 225 2.22 14.30 -1.85
CA ALA A 225 3.17 13.45 -2.57
C ALA A 225 3.31 12.06 -1.94
N ASP A 226 3.26 11.95 -0.60
CA ASP A 226 3.24 10.65 0.09
C ASP A 226 1.99 9.86 -0.25
N ASP A 227 0.83 10.50 -0.27
CA ASP A 227 -0.43 9.85 -0.64
C ASP A 227 -0.40 9.42 -2.12
N ALA A 228 0.14 10.26 -3.00
CA ALA A 228 0.34 9.91 -4.41
C ALA A 228 1.28 8.70 -4.59
N PHE A 229 2.36 8.62 -3.83
CA PHE A 229 3.24 7.45 -3.82
C PHE A 229 2.57 6.20 -3.28
N PHE A 230 1.75 6.34 -2.23
CA PHE A 230 0.98 5.21 -1.73
C PHE A 230 0.14 4.60 -2.84
N HIS A 231 -0.63 5.41 -3.56
CA HIS A 231 -1.41 4.93 -4.70
C HIS A 231 -0.54 4.37 -5.81
N PHE A 232 0.46 5.11 -6.25
CA PHE A 232 1.33 4.65 -7.34
C PHE A 232 1.99 3.31 -7.04
N PHE A 233 2.47 3.08 -5.84
CA PHE A 233 3.23 1.87 -5.50
C PHE A 233 2.39 0.77 -4.87
N VAL A 234 1.54 1.10 -3.89
CA VAL A 234 0.85 0.09 -3.10
C VAL A 234 -0.32 -0.50 -3.89
N ASP A 235 -1.10 0.34 -4.55
CA ASP A 235 -2.22 -0.15 -5.36
C ASP A 235 -1.71 -0.86 -6.62
N LEU A 236 -0.59 -0.39 -7.22
CA LEU A 236 0.06 -1.15 -8.30
C LEU A 236 0.49 -2.56 -7.85
N ASN A 237 0.94 -2.72 -6.60
CA ASN A 237 1.21 -4.05 -6.07
C ASN A 237 -0.07 -4.91 -6.04
N GLY A 238 -1.19 -4.33 -5.65
CA GLY A 238 -2.51 -4.95 -5.74
C GLY A 238 -2.87 -5.38 -7.16
N ALA A 239 -2.64 -4.50 -8.15
CA ALA A 239 -2.87 -4.80 -9.57
C ALA A 239 -2.03 -5.99 -10.06
N PHE A 240 -0.74 -6.07 -9.68
CA PHE A 240 0.13 -7.19 -10.02
C PHE A 240 -0.35 -8.51 -9.41
N HIS A 241 -0.79 -8.51 -8.18
CA HIS A 241 -1.38 -9.70 -7.56
C HIS A 241 -2.71 -10.09 -8.21
N ALA A 242 -3.58 -9.13 -8.48
CA ALA A 242 -4.84 -9.39 -9.18
C ALA A 242 -4.61 -9.97 -10.59
N ARG A 243 -3.60 -9.50 -11.31
CA ARG A 243 -3.17 -10.07 -12.59
C ARG A 243 -2.77 -11.54 -12.47
N ASP A 244 -2.03 -11.89 -11.42
CA ASP A 244 -1.65 -13.28 -11.14
C ASP A 244 -2.90 -14.15 -10.86
N TRP A 245 -3.87 -13.64 -10.12
CA TRP A 245 -5.12 -14.35 -9.78
C TRP A 245 -6.06 -14.58 -10.96
N ARG A 246 -5.94 -13.84 -12.05
CA ARG A 246 -6.72 -14.12 -13.29
C ARG A 246 -6.50 -15.51 -13.84
N GLU A 247 -5.40 -16.12 -13.51
CA GLU A 247 -5.01 -17.46 -13.90
C GLU A 247 -5.16 -18.50 -12.78
N SER A 248 -5.79 -18.11 -11.67
CA SER A 248 -5.98 -18.98 -10.52
C SER A 248 -6.79 -20.24 -10.88
N SER A 249 -6.42 -21.35 -10.26
CA SER A 249 -7.19 -22.59 -10.32
C SER A 249 -8.59 -22.49 -9.69
N TYR A 250 -8.86 -21.47 -8.88
CA TYR A 250 -10.17 -21.21 -8.30
C TYR A 250 -10.98 -20.23 -9.16
N VAL A 251 -11.91 -20.77 -9.94
CA VAL A 251 -12.69 -19.99 -10.93
C VAL A 251 -13.40 -18.76 -10.34
N PRO A 252 -14.03 -18.81 -9.14
CA PRO A 252 -14.61 -17.61 -8.57
C PRO A 252 -13.61 -16.47 -8.33
N LEU A 253 -12.37 -16.79 -7.96
CA LEU A 253 -11.32 -15.78 -7.79
C LEU A 253 -10.95 -15.12 -9.13
N THR A 254 -10.86 -15.91 -10.23
CA THR A 254 -10.55 -15.33 -11.55
C THR A 254 -11.59 -14.32 -12.02
N LYS A 255 -12.85 -14.51 -11.62
CA LYS A 255 -13.95 -13.61 -12.01
C LYS A 255 -13.84 -12.22 -11.35
N ILE A 256 -13.42 -12.15 -10.10
CA ILE A 256 -13.25 -10.88 -9.40
C ILE A 256 -11.91 -10.22 -9.72
N ALA A 257 -10.89 -11.02 -10.03
CA ALA A 257 -9.53 -10.56 -10.26
C ALA A 257 -9.42 -9.52 -11.38
N ALA A 258 -10.21 -9.65 -12.45
CA ALA A 258 -10.21 -8.68 -13.54
C ALA A 258 -10.76 -7.31 -13.12
N THR A 259 -11.74 -7.28 -12.22
CA THR A 259 -12.28 -6.03 -11.66
C THR A 259 -11.25 -5.38 -10.75
N VAL A 260 -10.67 -6.17 -9.82
CA VAL A 260 -9.65 -5.69 -8.89
C VAL A 260 -8.42 -5.16 -9.65
N GLU A 261 -7.90 -5.90 -10.64
CA GLU A 261 -6.76 -5.46 -11.47
C GLU A 261 -7.02 -4.11 -12.13
N ARG A 262 -8.21 -3.92 -12.72
CA ARG A 262 -8.56 -2.68 -13.40
C ARG A 262 -8.65 -1.50 -12.42
N ASP A 263 -9.32 -1.70 -11.30
CA ASP A 263 -9.54 -0.65 -10.31
C ASP A 263 -8.20 -0.27 -9.64
N GLU A 264 -7.38 -1.24 -9.23
CA GLU A 264 -6.05 -1.02 -8.66
C GLU A 264 -5.07 -0.34 -9.63
N LEU A 265 -5.13 -0.71 -10.92
CA LEU A 265 -4.34 -0.04 -11.94
C LEU A 265 -4.79 1.42 -12.12
N GLY A 266 -6.09 1.69 -12.05
CA GLY A 266 -6.65 3.04 -12.06
C GLY A 266 -6.18 3.87 -10.86
N HIS A 267 -6.18 3.29 -9.65
CA HIS A 267 -5.66 3.93 -8.45
C HIS A 267 -4.17 4.27 -8.59
N SER A 268 -3.39 3.34 -9.12
CA SER A 268 -1.96 3.55 -9.37
C SER A 268 -1.70 4.68 -10.38
N GLU A 269 -2.42 4.71 -11.48
CA GLU A 269 -2.30 5.79 -12.48
C GLU A 269 -2.73 7.15 -11.91
N MET A 270 -3.72 7.20 -11.02
CA MET A 270 -4.05 8.41 -10.27
C MET A 270 -2.85 8.92 -9.49
N GLY A 271 -2.24 8.05 -8.69
CA GLY A 271 -1.04 8.40 -7.94
C GLY A 271 0.09 8.91 -8.85
N TYR A 272 0.33 8.21 -9.95
CA TYR A 272 1.34 8.59 -10.92
C TYR A 272 1.10 9.98 -11.52
N HIS A 273 -0.13 10.31 -11.92
CA HIS A 273 -0.47 11.63 -12.45
C HIS A 273 -0.27 12.75 -11.44
N PHE A 274 -0.55 12.51 -10.16
CA PHE A 274 -0.23 13.49 -9.12
C PHE A 274 1.28 13.72 -9.00
N LEU A 275 2.08 12.65 -9.05
CA LEU A 275 3.54 12.76 -9.04
C LEU A 275 4.06 13.47 -10.29
N GLU A 276 3.49 13.20 -11.46
CA GLU A 276 3.82 13.88 -12.72
C GLU A 276 3.55 15.38 -12.61
N GLY A 277 2.38 15.77 -12.10
CA GLY A 277 2.05 17.17 -11.85
C GLY A 277 3.00 17.87 -10.88
N LEU A 278 3.45 17.18 -9.83
CA LEU A 278 4.48 17.69 -8.91
C LEU A 278 5.83 17.83 -9.61
N CYS A 279 6.26 16.83 -10.37
CA CYS A 279 7.55 16.83 -11.09
C CYS A 279 7.63 17.87 -12.23
N ALA A 280 6.52 18.48 -12.64
CA ALA A 280 6.51 19.56 -13.61
C ALA A 280 7.25 20.84 -13.11
N ARG A 281 7.59 20.90 -11.81
CA ARG A 281 8.31 22.03 -11.20
C ARG A 281 9.56 21.52 -10.47
N PRO A 282 10.69 22.25 -10.51
CA PRO A 282 11.95 21.79 -9.91
C PRO A 282 11.84 21.46 -8.41
N GLU A 283 11.10 22.26 -7.65
CA GLU A 283 10.91 22.06 -6.21
C GLU A 283 10.08 20.81 -5.93
N GLY A 284 9.03 20.60 -6.71
CA GLY A 284 8.20 19.39 -6.60
C GLY A 284 8.97 18.14 -7.03
N GLN A 285 9.76 18.22 -8.10
CA GLN A 285 10.62 17.12 -8.54
C GLN A 285 11.63 16.72 -7.45
N ALA A 286 12.24 17.71 -6.79
CA ALA A 286 13.18 17.47 -5.69
C ALA A 286 12.48 16.81 -4.48
N GLN A 287 11.26 17.24 -4.14
CA GLN A 287 10.44 16.60 -3.10
C GLN A 287 10.11 15.16 -3.45
N VAL A 288 9.61 14.91 -4.66
CA VAL A 288 9.26 13.57 -5.14
C VAL A 288 10.50 12.68 -5.14
N GLN A 289 11.66 13.16 -5.62
CA GLN A 289 12.92 12.42 -5.59
C GLN A 289 13.32 12.03 -4.15
N HIS A 290 13.17 12.94 -3.21
CA HIS A 290 13.49 12.68 -1.81
C HIS A 290 12.59 11.58 -1.22
N LEU A 291 11.28 11.73 -1.34
CA LEU A 291 10.29 10.78 -0.81
C LEU A 291 10.34 9.39 -1.48
N LEU A 292 10.86 9.33 -2.70
CA LEU A 292 11.05 8.07 -3.42
C LEU A 292 11.96 7.09 -2.64
N GLY A 293 12.92 7.61 -1.87
CA GLY A 293 13.78 6.81 -0.99
C GLY A 293 13.03 6.07 0.13
N LYS A 294 11.88 6.60 0.54
CA LYS A 294 10.98 5.98 1.53
C LYS A 294 10.08 4.92 0.91
N TRP A 295 9.43 5.26 -0.20
CA TRP A 295 8.35 4.46 -0.79
C TRP A 295 8.83 3.30 -1.67
N TYR A 296 9.87 3.52 -2.46
CA TYR A 296 10.36 2.52 -3.42
C TYR A 296 10.80 1.20 -2.77
N PRO A 297 11.66 1.19 -1.73
CA PRO A 297 12.02 -0.05 -1.05
C PRO A 297 10.84 -0.70 -0.35
N ALA A 298 9.94 0.08 0.25
CA ALA A 298 8.75 -0.43 0.90
C ALA A 298 7.82 -1.17 -0.08
N ALA A 299 7.65 -0.63 -1.27
CA ALA A 299 6.86 -1.25 -2.33
C ALA A 299 7.47 -2.59 -2.78
N LEU A 300 8.79 -2.66 -2.94
CA LEU A 300 9.47 -3.90 -3.32
C LEU A 300 9.35 -4.98 -2.25
N ASP A 301 9.32 -4.61 -0.96
CA ASP A 301 9.15 -5.53 0.15
C ASP A 301 7.74 -6.15 0.24
N MET A 302 6.73 -5.52 -0.36
CA MET A 302 5.34 -6.02 -0.32
C MET A 302 5.16 -7.39 -1.01
N PHE A 303 6.06 -7.79 -1.89
CA PHE A 303 6.02 -9.12 -2.52
C PHE A 303 6.47 -10.25 -1.60
N GLY A 304 6.98 -9.93 -0.42
CA GLY A 304 7.46 -10.89 0.56
C GLY A 304 8.80 -11.55 0.16
N ARG A 305 9.21 -12.53 0.94
CA ARG A 305 10.51 -13.18 0.78
C ARG A 305 10.60 -14.00 -0.50
N SER A 306 11.73 -13.90 -1.20
CA SER A 306 12.01 -14.68 -2.42
C SER A 306 12.05 -16.19 -2.17
N ASP A 307 12.53 -16.59 -1.00
CA ASP A 307 12.73 -17.98 -0.57
C ASP A 307 11.57 -18.53 0.30
N SER A 308 10.38 -17.91 0.22
CA SER A 308 9.24 -18.33 1.02
C SER A 308 8.82 -19.78 0.71
N PRO A 309 8.86 -20.70 1.68
CA PRO A 309 8.52 -22.11 1.45
C PRO A 309 7.04 -22.34 1.12
N ASN A 310 6.19 -21.36 1.38
CA ASN A 310 4.77 -21.45 1.07
C ASN A 310 4.46 -21.18 -0.40
N VAL A 311 5.28 -20.40 -1.09
CA VAL A 311 5.01 -19.98 -2.49
C VAL A 311 4.93 -21.18 -3.42
N SER A 312 5.81 -22.17 -3.27
CA SER A 312 5.79 -23.41 -4.07
C SER A 312 4.46 -24.17 -3.96
N LYS A 313 3.83 -24.16 -2.80
CA LYS A 313 2.51 -24.78 -2.58
C LYS A 313 1.40 -24.02 -3.30
N PHE A 314 1.42 -22.70 -3.26
CA PHE A 314 0.45 -21.89 -4.01
C PHE A 314 0.58 -22.08 -5.51
N ILE A 315 1.82 -22.18 -6.03
CA ILE A 315 2.11 -22.48 -7.44
C ILE A 315 1.68 -23.91 -7.79
N HIS A 316 2.03 -24.91 -6.95
CA HIS A 316 1.62 -26.29 -7.17
C HIS A 316 0.11 -26.42 -7.35
N TRP A 317 -0.66 -25.76 -6.53
CA TRP A 317 -2.12 -25.78 -6.60
C TRP A 317 -2.71 -24.82 -7.63
N GLY A 318 -1.88 -24.01 -8.28
CA GLY A 318 -2.33 -23.03 -9.28
C GLY A 318 -3.11 -21.85 -8.66
N LEU A 319 -2.94 -21.57 -7.37
CA LEU A 319 -3.47 -20.36 -6.72
C LEU A 319 -2.63 -19.14 -7.03
N LYS A 320 -1.35 -19.34 -7.36
CA LYS A 320 -0.42 -18.37 -7.93
C LYS A 320 0.23 -18.98 -9.16
N SER A 321 0.62 -18.15 -10.13
CA SER A 321 1.31 -18.59 -11.34
C SER A 321 2.82 -18.32 -11.29
N VAL A 322 3.26 -17.38 -10.45
CA VAL A 322 4.66 -16.92 -10.35
C VAL A 322 5.14 -16.85 -8.90
N GLY A 323 6.46 -16.94 -8.73
CA GLY A 323 7.11 -16.75 -7.45
C GLY A 323 7.22 -15.28 -7.03
N ASN A 324 7.54 -15.05 -5.75
CA ASN A 324 7.67 -13.69 -5.21
C ASN A 324 8.82 -12.90 -5.85
N ALA A 325 9.91 -13.58 -6.20
CA ALA A 325 11.06 -12.94 -6.86
C ALA A 325 10.71 -12.49 -8.28
N GLU A 326 10.02 -13.33 -9.03
CA GLU A 326 9.66 -13.07 -10.43
C GLU A 326 8.64 -11.93 -10.55
N ILE A 327 7.58 -11.96 -9.73
CA ILE A 327 6.57 -10.91 -9.75
C ILE A 327 7.16 -9.57 -9.30
N ARG A 328 8.02 -9.56 -8.27
CA ARG A 328 8.76 -8.37 -7.83
C ARG A 328 9.65 -7.82 -8.93
N GLN A 329 10.36 -8.68 -9.65
CA GLN A 329 11.23 -8.25 -10.76
C GLN A 329 10.42 -7.59 -11.88
N ALA A 330 9.27 -8.15 -12.24
CA ALA A 330 8.37 -7.57 -13.23
C ALA A 330 7.82 -6.22 -12.76
N TYR A 331 7.40 -6.13 -11.51
CA TYR A 331 6.96 -4.88 -10.87
C TYR A 331 8.07 -3.84 -10.89
N LYS A 332 9.28 -4.21 -10.44
CA LYS A 332 10.45 -3.31 -10.44
C LYS A 332 10.72 -2.73 -11.82
N GLN A 333 10.73 -3.56 -12.85
CA GLN A 333 10.94 -3.10 -14.23
C GLN A 333 9.85 -2.12 -14.69
N TYR A 334 8.60 -2.34 -14.28
CA TYR A 334 7.50 -1.44 -14.60
C TYR A 334 7.67 -0.08 -13.90
N VAL A 335 7.89 -0.08 -12.59
CA VAL A 335 8.03 1.18 -11.83
C VAL A 335 9.30 1.93 -12.18
N ASP A 336 10.41 1.25 -12.47
CA ASP A 336 11.66 1.90 -12.89
C ASP A 336 11.46 2.72 -14.18
N ARG A 337 10.70 2.20 -15.15
CA ARG A 337 10.37 2.97 -16.37
C ARG A 337 9.51 4.20 -16.07
N LYS A 338 8.50 4.04 -15.22
CA LYS A 338 7.62 5.15 -14.80
C LYS A 338 8.40 6.23 -14.04
N ILE A 339 9.28 5.83 -13.12
CA ILE A 339 10.17 6.75 -12.37
C ILE A 339 11.11 7.50 -13.32
N ALA A 340 11.74 6.78 -14.26
CA ALA A 340 12.62 7.40 -15.24
C ALA A 340 11.88 8.39 -16.16
N ALA A 341 10.63 8.12 -16.51
CA ALA A 341 9.80 9.02 -17.31
C ALA A 341 9.48 10.33 -16.57
N LEU A 342 9.44 10.32 -15.22
CA LEU A 342 9.34 11.55 -14.40
C LEU A 342 10.67 12.33 -14.30
N GLY A 343 11.75 11.86 -14.92
CA GLY A 343 13.08 12.45 -14.81
C GLY A 343 13.74 12.24 -13.45
N LEU A 344 13.34 11.20 -12.71
CA LEU A 344 13.84 10.89 -11.37
C LEU A 344 14.93 9.82 -11.41
N GLY A 345 15.85 9.90 -10.45
CA GLY A 345 16.85 8.86 -10.20
C GLY A 345 16.22 7.67 -9.47
N ILE A 346 16.48 6.46 -9.96
CA ILE A 346 16.00 5.23 -9.34
C ILE A 346 16.81 4.94 -8.08
N PRO A 347 16.19 4.78 -6.90
CA PRO A 347 16.89 4.48 -5.66
C PRO A 347 17.56 3.09 -5.71
N ASP A 348 18.56 2.88 -4.84
CA ASP A 348 19.11 1.55 -4.62
C ASP A 348 18.01 0.63 -4.04
N ALA A 349 17.68 -0.39 -4.80
CA ALA A 349 16.63 -1.36 -4.45
C ALA A 349 16.97 -2.19 -3.19
N ARG A 350 18.19 -2.12 -2.65
CA ARG A 350 18.61 -2.84 -1.45
C ARG A 350 18.58 -1.96 -0.21
N LYS A 351 18.71 -0.65 -0.39
CA LYS A 351 18.70 0.31 0.72
C LYS A 351 17.30 0.36 1.35
N ASN A 352 17.24 0.36 2.67
CA ASN A 352 15.99 0.44 3.46
C ASN A 352 15.00 -0.71 3.26
N ARG A 353 15.42 -1.83 2.68
CA ARG A 353 14.60 -3.05 2.62
C ARG A 353 14.73 -3.86 3.90
N ARG A 354 13.63 -4.50 4.33
CA ARG A 354 13.51 -5.17 5.63
C ARG A 354 13.25 -6.68 5.54
N PHE A 355 12.64 -7.13 4.47
CA PHE A 355 12.13 -8.51 4.37
C PHE A 355 12.77 -9.34 3.25
N LEU A 356 13.86 -8.88 2.70
CA LEU A 356 14.57 -9.56 1.61
C LEU A 356 16.01 -9.85 1.96
#